data_ac4c54acb104a8a3906bbbf0c1ed5223
#
_entry.id   ac4c54acb104a8a3906bbbf0c1ed5223
#
_cell.length_a   1.000
_cell.length_b   1.000
_cell.length_c   1.000
_cell.angle_alpha   90.00
_cell.angle_beta   90.00
_cell.angle_gamma   90.00
#
_symmetry.space_group_name_H-M   'P 1'
#
loop_
_entity.id
_entity.type
_entity.pdbx_description
1 polymer ?
#
loop_
_entity_poly.entity_id
_entity_poly.type
_entity_poly.pdbx_seq_one_letter_code
_entity_poly.pdbx_strand_id
1 'polypeptide(L)'
;MQFFSTRDHNRVVSASQAIAQGLSDEGGLFVPQSFPQVDVKAICALDYPEMAAAIVGQYLTNYSQEFLQEAAKATYGAAFGGKAGYLAPVSDEVYSLELWHGPTCAFKDYALQLMPKLLVEAKKNLDRTEKTLILVATSGDTGKAALDGYHDIPGVEIAVFFPTGGTSEIQRLQMVTQEGENVAVYAVRGNFDDAQTGVKKVFGDPAIAAELAKRNIRLSSANSINWGRLVPQIVYYFAAYAQLLKAGKVRFGDKVDFCVPTGNFGDILAGYYAKQMGLPVGRLICASNENNVLTDFLTTGTYTAKREFFKTTSPSMDILVSSNLERLLYHVTGSDAEVAGLMKSLSETGSYTVRPETLAARISV
;
A
#
# COMPACT_ATOMS: atom_id res chain seq x y z
N MET A 1 5.58 -2.91 18.71
CA MET A 1 4.58 -3.61 17.88
C MET A 1 5.28 -4.76 17.16
N GLN A 2 4.74 -5.97 17.25
CA GLN A 2 5.14 -7.13 16.48
C GLN A 2 4.24 -7.27 15.26
N PHE A 3 4.71 -8.00 14.25
CA PHE A 3 3.98 -8.31 13.03
C PHE A 3 3.96 -9.82 12.82
N PHE A 4 2.84 -10.33 12.36
CA PHE A 4 2.64 -11.73 12.00
C PHE A 4 2.48 -11.87 10.50
N SER A 5 2.76 -13.06 9.95
CA SER A 5 2.35 -13.39 8.60
C SER A 5 0.87 -13.78 8.56
N THR A 6 0.16 -13.37 7.51
CA THR A 6 -1.23 -13.78 7.27
C THR A 6 -1.40 -15.28 7.01
N ARG A 7 -0.30 -16.01 6.70
CA ARG A 7 -0.33 -17.45 6.38
C ARG A 7 0.44 -18.33 7.36
N ASP A 8 1.15 -17.71 8.31
CA ASP A 8 1.86 -18.39 9.39
C ASP A 8 1.96 -17.46 10.60
N HIS A 9 1.09 -17.64 11.56
CA HIS A 9 1.05 -16.83 12.79
C HIS A 9 2.32 -16.97 13.64
N ASN A 10 3.06 -18.08 13.50
CA ASN A 10 4.32 -18.28 14.21
C ASN A 10 5.47 -17.45 13.62
N ARG A 11 5.30 -16.93 12.39
CA ARG A 11 6.26 -16.01 11.78
C ARG A 11 6.10 -14.62 12.36
N VAL A 12 6.83 -14.32 13.41
CA VAL A 12 6.79 -13.06 14.15
C VAL A 12 8.01 -12.23 13.80
N VAL A 13 7.80 -10.98 13.40
CA VAL A 13 8.86 -10.05 13.00
C VAL A 13 8.67 -8.66 13.61
N SER A 14 9.75 -7.87 13.70
CA SER A 14 9.67 -6.44 14.05
C SER A 14 9.11 -5.61 12.89
N ALA A 15 8.72 -4.37 13.17
CA ALA A 15 8.28 -3.44 12.12
C ALA A 15 9.37 -3.20 11.06
N SER A 16 10.64 -3.04 11.49
CA SER A 16 11.76 -2.91 10.55
C SER A 16 11.94 -4.14 9.67
N GLN A 17 11.78 -5.35 10.23
CA GLN A 17 11.84 -6.58 9.42
C GLN A 17 10.68 -6.67 8.42
N ALA A 18 9.45 -6.33 8.84
CA ALA A 18 8.28 -6.33 7.95
C ALA A 18 8.45 -5.37 6.76
N ILE A 19 9.03 -4.18 6.99
CA ILE A 19 9.30 -3.20 5.92
C ILE A 19 10.47 -3.65 5.04
N ALA A 20 11.58 -4.09 5.62
CA ALA A 20 12.78 -4.48 4.87
C ALA A 20 12.55 -5.74 4.01
N GLN A 21 11.75 -6.67 4.51
CA GLN A 21 11.42 -7.92 3.81
C GLN A 21 10.25 -7.75 2.85
N GLY A 22 9.20 -7.01 3.26
CA GLY A 22 8.01 -6.70 2.46
C GLY A 22 6.99 -7.82 2.34
N LEU A 23 7.44 -9.07 2.23
CA LEU A 23 6.65 -10.28 2.09
C LEU A 23 7.26 -11.37 2.96
N SER A 24 6.46 -12.21 3.59
CA SER A 24 6.95 -13.37 4.34
C SER A 24 7.45 -14.47 3.39
N ASP A 25 8.36 -15.34 3.88
CA ASP A 25 9.05 -16.33 3.05
C ASP A 25 8.10 -17.35 2.40
N GLU A 26 6.97 -17.66 3.09
CA GLU A 26 5.89 -18.52 2.59
C GLU A 26 4.87 -17.76 1.70
N GLY A 27 5.11 -16.48 1.43
CA GLY A 27 4.29 -15.63 0.58
C GLY A 27 3.15 -14.91 1.28
N GLY A 28 3.03 -15.01 2.60
CA GLY A 28 2.06 -14.28 3.42
C GLY A 28 2.41 -12.79 3.58
N LEU A 29 1.41 -11.98 3.86
CA LEU A 29 1.57 -10.54 4.09
C LEU A 29 1.76 -10.26 5.59
N PHE A 30 2.57 -9.25 5.91
CA PHE A 30 2.72 -8.84 7.30
C PHE A 30 1.54 -7.98 7.77
N VAL A 31 1.01 -8.32 8.95
CA VAL A 31 -0.05 -7.60 9.66
C VAL A 31 0.40 -7.28 11.09
N PRO A 32 0.01 -6.15 11.69
CA PRO A 32 0.35 -5.84 13.07
C PRO A 32 -0.39 -6.76 14.04
N GLN A 33 0.24 -7.02 15.18
CA GLN A 33 -0.31 -7.86 16.26
C GLN A 33 -1.65 -7.33 16.78
N SER A 34 -1.85 -6.03 16.78
CA SER A 34 -3.05 -5.37 17.30
C SER A 34 -3.28 -4.04 16.62
N PHE A 35 -4.50 -3.51 16.75
CA PHE A 35 -4.85 -2.17 16.32
C PHE A 35 -4.62 -1.20 17.49
N PRO A 36 -3.65 -0.27 17.41
CA PRO A 36 -3.42 0.71 18.45
C PRO A 36 -4.62 1.66 18.56
N GLN A 37 -5.07 1.91 19.78
CA GLN A 37 -6.08 2.95 20.05
C GLN A 37 -5.38 4.29 20.23
N VAL A 38 -5.90 5.33 19.59
CA VAL A 38 -5.32 6.68 19.66
C VAL A 38 -6.31 7.71 20.20
N ASP A 39 -5.80 8.77 20.79
CA ASP A 39 -6.62 9.95 21.05
C ASP A 39 -6.88 10.68 19.71
N VAL A 40 -8.00 10.32 19.09
CA VAL A 40 -8.42 10.88 17.79
C VAL A 40 -8.50 12.40 17.83
N LYS A 41 -8.93 12.99 18.96
CA LYS A 41 -9.04 14.44 19.09
C LYS A 41 -7.68 15.11 19.10
N ALA A 42 -6.70 14.52 19.80
CA ALA A 42 -5.33 15.00 19.80
C ALA A 42 -4.68 14.87 18.42
N ILE A 43 -4.87 13.72 17.74
CA ILE A 43 -4.36 13.51 16.37
C ILE A 43 -4.96 14.51 15.38
N CYS A 44 -6.27 14.79 15.45
CA CYS A 44 -6.95 15.74 14.56
C CYS A 44 -6.54 17.20 14.77
N ALA A 45 -5.84 17.52 15.85
CA ALA A 45 -5.32 18.87 16.10
C ALA A 45 -3.94 19.12 15.43
N LEU A 46 -3.27 18.07 14.97
CA LEU A 46 -1.95 18.11 14.36
C LEU A 46 -2.02 18.55 12.89
N ASP A 47 -0.92 19.06 12.36
CA ASP A 47 -0.75 19.20 10.91
C ASP A 47 -0.47 17.84 10.24
N TYR A 48 -0.46 17.80 8.91
CA TYR A 48 -0.34 16.52 8.20
C TYR A 48 0.98 15.79 8.48
N PRO A 49 2.18 16.42 8.44
CA PRO A 49 3.44 15.78 8.82
C PRO A 49 3.47 15.25 10.25
N GLU A 50 3.00 16.05 11.21
CA GLU A 50 2.93 15.64 12.61
C GLU A 50 1.95 14.48 12.82
N MET A 51 0.79 14.54 12.18
CA MET A 51 -0.20 13.46 12.15
C MET A 51 0.39 12.17 11.57
N ALA A 52 1.15 12.28 10.47
CA ALA A 52 1.81 11.15 9.85
C ALA A 52 2.83 10.49 10.79
N ALA A 53 3.68 11.28 11.44
CA ALA A 53 4.65 10.76 12.40
C ALA A 53 3.95 10.09 13.60
N ALA A 54 2.87 10.70 14.12
CA ALA A 54 2.11 10.19 15.26
C ALA A 54 1.42 8.85 14.93
N ILE A 55 0.74 8.74 13.77
CA ILE A 55 0.01 7.54 13.35
C ILE A 55 0.97 6.42 12.96
N VAL A 56 1.96 6.71 12.11
CA VAL A 56 2.95 5.72 11.65
C VAL A 56 3.75 5.17 12.83
N GLY A 57 4.08 6.02 13.81
CA GLY A 57 4.81 5.63 15.03
C GLY A 57 4.06 4.64 15.92
N GLN A 58 2.72 4.58 15.86
CA GLN A 58 1.94 3.57 16.60
C GLN A 58 2.27 2.16 16.15
N TYR A 59 2.60 1.98 14.89
CA TYR A 59 2.94 0.70 14.29
C TYR A 59 4.45 0.46 14.23
N LEU A 60 5.23 1.49 13.93
CA LEU A 60 6.68 1.39 13.77
C LEU A 60 7.43 1.66 15.08
N THR A 61 7.11 0.89 16.14
CA THR A 61 7.56 1.13 17.51
C THR A 61 9.07 0.94 17.74
N ASN A 62 9.81 0.40 16.78
CA ASN A 62 11.28 0.30 16.81
C ASN A 62 11.97 1.37 15.93
N TYR A 63 11.21 2.40 15.49
CA TYR A 63 11.75 3.62 14.90
C TYR A 63 11.72 4.74 15.93
N SER A 64 12.72 5.62 15.94
CA SER A 64 12.67 6.76 16.85
C SER A 64 11.61 7.77 16.42
N GLN A 65 10.98 8.42 17.39
CA GLN A 65 9.97 9.45 17.13
C GLN A 65 10.57 10.63 16.36
N GLU A 66 11.82 11.00 16.67
CA GLU A 66 12.56 12.05 15.99
C GLU A 66 12.72 11.74 14.50
N PHE A 67 13.19 10.53 14.16
CA PHE A 67 13.29 10.09 12.77
C PHE A 67 11.94 10.15 12.05
N LEU A 68 10.85 9.68 12.68
CA LEU A 68 9.53 9.69 12.04
C LEU A 68 9.02 11.11 11.78
N GLN A 69 9.28 12.05 12.68
CA GLN A 69 8.92 13.47 12.51
C GLN A 69 9.72 14.10 11.35
N GLU A 70 11.04 13.89 11.31
CA GLU A 70 11.88 14.40 10.23
C GLU A 70 11.50 13.79 8.87
N ALA A 71 11.31 12.47 8.81
CA ALA A 71 10.92 11.77 7.60
C ALA A 71 9.55 12.23 7.09
N ALA A 72 8.56 12.39 7.96
CA ALA A 72 7.23 12.88 7.60
C ALA A 72 7.28 14.33 7.11
N LYS A 73 8.01 15.21 7.80
CA LYS A 73 8.18 16.62 7.40
C LYS A 73 8.87 16.74 6.05
N ALA A 74 9.95 15.98 5.84
CA ALA A 74 10.67 15.94 4.56
C ALA A 74 9.83 15.36 3.42
N THR A 75 8.88 14.48 3.72
CA THR A 75 8.01 13.84 2.72
C THR A 75 6.83 14.73 2.34
N TYR A 76 6.05 15.18 3.33
CA TYR A 76 4.75 15.83 3.12
C TYR A 76 4.82 17.37 3.14
N GLY A 77 6.01 17.93 3.05
CA GLY A 77 6.26 19.36 3.00
C GLY A 77 6.07 19.95 1.60
N ALA A 78 7.15 20.53 1.06
CA ALA A 78 7.11 21.27 -0.21
C ALA A 78 6.65 20.43 -1.42
N ALA A 79 6.99 19.14 -1.46
CA ALA A 79 6.63 18.24 -2.57
C ALA A 79 5.11 18.07 -2.77
N PHE A 80 4.30 18.33 -1.74
CA PHE A 80 2.84 18.30 -1.81
C PHE A 80 2.22 19.71 -1.88
N GLY A 81 3.02 20.77 -2.00
CA GLY A 81 2.55 22.14 -2.14
C GLY A 81 1.63 22.61 -1.01
N GLY A 82 1.77 22.07 0.21
CA GLY A 82 0.91 22.35 1.35
C GLY A 82 -0.48 21.70 1.27
N LYS A 83 -0.71 20.79 0.32
CA LYS A 83 -2.00 20.14 0.08
C LYS A 83 -2.00 18.63 0.39
N ALA A 84 -1.10 18.16 1.24
CA ALA A 84 -1.14 16.77 1.69
C ALA A 84 -2.47 16.49 2.41
N GLY A 85 -3.25 15.51 1.91
CA GLY A 85 -4.56 15.15 2.46
C GLY A 85 -5.63 16.22 2.30
N TYR A 86 -5.52 17.10 1.29
CA TYR A 86 -6.47 18.20 1.08
C TYR A 86 -7.89 17.69 0.77
N LEU A 87 -8.88 18.29 1.44
CA LEU A 87 -10.29 17.96 1.30
C LEU A 87 -11.03 19.11 0.58
N ALA A 88 -11.46 18.88 -0.65
CA ALA A 88 -12.19 19.84 -1.46
C ALA A 88 -13.72 19.63 -1.33
N PRO A 89 -14.53 20.67 -1.12
CA PRO A 89 -15.99 20.56 -1.14
C PRO A 89 -16.49 20.30 -2.56
N VAL A 90 -17.37 19.33 -2.73
CA VAL A 90 -18.09 19.04 -3.99
C VAL A 90 -19.53 19.51 -3.88
N SER A 91 -20.16 19.30 -2.72
CA SER A 91 -21.49 19.80 -2.35
C SER A 91 -21.54 20.03 -0.85
N ASP A 92 -22.72 20.31 -0.31
CA ASP A 92 -22.89 20.54 1.14
C ASP A 92 -22.54 19.30 1.98
N GLU A 93 -22.72 18.09 1.44
CA GLU A 93 -22.51 16.82 2.15
C GLU A 93 -21.42 15.95 1.54
N VAL A 94 -20.90 16.30 0.35
CA VAL A 94 -19.91 15.49 -0.38
C VAL A 94 -18.62 16.27 -0.53
N TYR A 95 -17.51 15.60 -0.21
CA TYR A 95 -16.17 16.15 -0.29
C TYR A 95 -15.27 15.20 -1.08
N SER A 96 -14.35 15.76 -1.86
CA SER A 96 -13.28 15.01 -2.52
C SER A 96 -12.01 15.09 -1.66
N LEU A 97 -11.52 13.94 -1.21
CA LEU A 97 -10.18 13.84 -0.65
C LEU A 97 -9.19 13.75 -1.82
N GLU A 98 -8.52 14.87 -2.10
CA GLU A 98 -7.64 15.00 -3.25
C GLU A 98 -6.26 14.44 -2.95
N LEU A 99 -5.93 13.27 -3.49
CA LEU A 99 -4.69 12.57 -3.24
C LEU A 99 -3.65 12.71 -4.37
N TRP A 100 -3.87 13.62 -5.33
CA TRP A 100 -2.99 13.83 -6.48
C TRP A 100 -2.05 15.03 -6.38
N HIS A 101 -1.94 15.66 -5.20
CA HIS A 101 -1.07 16.83 -5.00
C HIS A 101 0.40 16.47 -4.74
N GLY A 102 0.78 15.21 -4.80
CA GLY A 102 2.16 14.77 -4.69
C GLY A 102 2.94 14.95 -6.01
N PRO A 103 4.26 14.68 -5.99
CA PRO A 103 5.17 14.99 -7.10
C PRO A 103 4.86 14.26 -8.40
N THR A 104 4.18 13.10 -8.35
CA THR A 104 3.83 12.34 -9.56
C THR A 104 2.33 12.34 -9.88
N CYS A 105 1.56 13.15 -9.18
CA CYS A 105 0.11 13.28 -9.33
C CYS A 105 -0.66 11.97 -9.12
N ALA A 106 -0.13 11.07 -8.29
CA ALA A 106 -0.76 9.80 -7.94
C ALA A 106 -0.91 9.66 -6.42
N PHE A 107 -2.03 9.07 -5.95
CA PHE A 107 -2.22 8.81 -4.51
C PHE A 107 -1.10 7.95 -3.92
N LYS A 108 -0.41 7.20 -4.77
CA LYS A 108 0.73 6.34 -4.39
C LYS A 108 1.92 7.13 -3.85
N ASP A 109 2.01 8.43 -4.16
CA ASP A 109 3.04 9.32 -3.61
C ASP A 109 3.02 9.37 -2.08
N TYR A 110 1.83 9.31 -1.46
CA TYR A 110 1.71 9.32 0.00
C TYR A 110 2.52 8.22 0.68
N ALA A 111 2.59 7.07 0.05
CA ALA A 111 3.36 5.96 0.57
C ALA A 111 4.77 5.89 -0.04
N LEU A 112 4.92 6.09 -1.34
CA LEU A 112 6.20 5.89 -2.05
C LEU A 112 7.21 7.00 -1.80
N GLN A 113 6.80 8.19 -1.35
CA GLN A 113 7.72 9.24 -0.91
C GLN A 113 8.25 9.02 0.52
N LEU A 114 7.51 8.31 1.38
CA LEU A 114 7.93 8.01 2.75
C LEU A 114 8.67 6.66 2.84
N MET A 115 8.21 5.65 2.12
CA MET A 115 8.70 4.27 2.21
C MET A 115 10.22 4.13 2.01
N PRO A 116 10.91 4.83 1.09
CA PRO A 116 12.36 4.73 0.97
C PRO A 116 13.10 5.14 2.24
N LYS A 117 12.65 6.19 2.93
CA LYS A 117 13.20 6.63 4.21
C LYS A 117 12.99 5.56 5.29
N LEU A 118 11.78 5.00 5.36
CA LEU A 118 11.47 3.90 6.28
C LEU A 118 12.33 2.65 5.99
N LEU A 119 12.61 2.34 4.72
CA LEU A 119 13.44 1.19 4.34
C LEU A 119 14.90 1.39 4.75
N VAL A 120 15.45 2.57 4.53
CA VAL A 120 16.84 2.90 4.95
C VAL A 120 16.98 2.80 6.46
N GLU A 121 16.03 3.34 7.22
CA GLU A 121 16.04 3.26 8.67
C GLU A 121 15.79 1.83 9.17
N ALA A 122 14.93 1.06 8.49
CA ALA A 122 14.75 -0.36 8.79
C ALA A 122 16.06 -1.14 8.69
N LYS A 123 16.86 -0.86 7.66
CA LYS A 123 18.19 -1.50 7.47
C LYS A 123 19.15 -1.15 8.61
N LYS A 124 19.19 0.11 9.04
CA LYS A 124 20.00 0.53 10.19
C LYS A 124 19.57 -0.19 11.47
N ASN A 125 18.25 -0.24 11.75
CA ASN A 125 17.70 -0.93 12.91
C ASN A 125 17.95 -2.44 12.92
N LEU A 126 18.34 -3.01 11.79
CA LEU A 126 18.61 -4.44 11.59
C LEU A 126 20.10 -4.72 11.37
N ASP A 127 20.98 -3.71 11.52
CA ASP A 127 22.42 -3.80 11.22
C ASP A 127 22.73 -4.37 9.83
N ARG A 128 21.88 -4.04 8.83
CA ARG A 128 22.00 -4.52 7.46
C ARG A 128 22.80 -3.52 6.61
N THR A 129 23.81 -4.03 5.89
CA THR A 129 24.72 -3.22 5.06
C THR A 129 24.59 -3.50 3.56
N GLU A 130 23.87 -4.55 3.17
CA GLU A 130 23.65 -4.89 1.77
C GLU A 130 22.92 -3.79 1.01
N LYS A 131 23.24 -3.59 -0.28
CA LYS A 131 22.43 -2.76 -1.17
C LYS A 131 21.05 -3.43 -1.40
N THR A 132 20.01 -2.63 -1.51
CA THR A 132 18.66 -3.11 -1.84
C THR A 132 18.38 -2.82 -3.30
N LEU A 133 18.05 -3.86 -4.09
CA LEU A 133 17.56 -3.72 -5.45
C LEU A 133 16.03 -3.86 -5.46
N ILE A 134 15.36 -2.77 -5.76
CA ILE A 134 13.91 -2.72 -5.91
C ILE A 134 13.54 -3.07 -7.35
N LEU A 135 12.71 -4.11 -7.53
CA LEU A 135 12.15 -4.44 -8.85
C LEU A 135 10.65 -4.14 -8.85
N VAL A 136 10.20 -3.41 -9.86
CA VAL A 136 8.80 -3.01 -10.04
C VAL A 136 8.33 -3.37 -11.43
N ALA A 137 7.30 -4.21 -11.54
CA ALA A 137 6.49 -4.29 -12.75
C ALA A 137 5.30 -3.34 -12.63
N THR A 138 5.04 -2.55 -13.64
CA THR A 138 4.02 -1.51 -13.61
C THR A 138 3.27 -1.37 -14.92
N SER A 139 2.01 -0.95 -14.84
CA SER A 139 1.22 -0.46 -15.98
C SER A 139 1.20 1.08 -16.06
N GLY A 140 1.92 1.80 -15.16
CA GLY A 140 1.99 3.26 -15.21
C GLY A 140 2.38 3.94 -13.90
N ASP A 141 1.40 4.45 -13.15
CA ASP A 141 1.58 5.37 -12.01
C ASP A 141 2.42 4.81 -10.84
N THR A 142 2.33 3.52 -10.55
CA THR A 142 3.17 2.91 -9.50
C THR A 142 4.66 2.97 -9.85
N GLY A 143 5.00 2.75 -11.13
CA GLY A 143 6.38 2.82 -11.59
C GLY A 143 6.96 4.21 -11.43
N LYS A 144 6.23 5.25 -11.88
CA LYS A 144 6.68 6.63 -11.75
C LYS A 144 6.81 7.04 -10.29
N ALA A 145 5.79 6.75 -9.47
CA ALA A 145 5.83 7.11 -8.05
C ALA A 145 6.97 6.41 -7.29
N ALA A 146 7.29 5.15 -7.67
CA ALA A 146 8.43 4.44 -7.10
C ALA A 146 9.76 5.02 -7.57
N LEU A 147 9.94 5.29 -8.86
CA LEU A 147 11.14 5.93 -9.39
C LEU A 147 11.41 7.27 -8.68
N ASP A 148 10.38 8.10 -8.56
CA ASP A 148 10.48 9.41 -7.91
C ASP A 148 10.83 9.31 -6.42
N GLY A 149 10.22 8.38 -5.70
CA GLY A 149 10.47 8.19 -4.28
C GLY A 149 11.84 7.57 -3.97
N TYR A 150 12.34 6.69 -4.84
CA TYR A 150 13.60 5.96 -4.62
C TYR A 150 14.81 6.57 -5.34
N HIS A 151 14.64 7.61 -6.20
CA HIS A 151 15.78 8.22 -6.90
C HIS A 151 16.80 8.78 -5.89
N ASP A 152 18.05 8.52 -6.16
CA ASP A 152 19.21 8.99 -5.38
C ASP A 152 19.18 8.62 -3.87
N ILE A 153 18.40 7.59 -3.50
CA ILE A 153 18.40 7.07 -2.13
C ILE A 153 19.65 6.22 -1.90
N PRO A 154 20.53 6.57 -0.94
CA PRO A 154 21.75 5.84 -0.70
C PRO A 154 21.53 4.36 -0.36
N GLY A 155 22.26 3.47 -1.02
CA GLY A 155 22.20 2.02 -0.78
C GLY A 155 20.95 1.35 -1.31
N VAL A 156 20.19 2.02 -2.21
CA VAL A 156 19.05 1.48 -2.93
C VAL A 156 19.25 1.67 -4.43
N GLU A 157 18.96 0.64 -5.20
CA GLU A 157 18.84 0.67 -6.66
C GLU A 157 17.40 0.34 -7.02
N ILE A 158 16.86 0.93 -8.10
CA ILE A 158 15.51 0.64 -8.56
C ILE A 158 15.48 0.37 -10.05
N ALA A 159 14.82 -0.73 -10.43
CA ALA A 159 14.54 -1.06 -11.83
C ALA A 159 13.03 -1.24 -12.04
N VAL A 160 12.50 -0.49 -13.00
CA VAL A 160 11.08 -0.50 -13.36
C VAL A 160 10.90 -1.12 -14.73
N PHE A 161 9.99 -2.07 -14.84
CA PHE A 161 9.62 -2.78 -16.06
C PHE A 161 8.18 -2.44 -16.43
N PHE A 162 7.97 -1.95 -17.65
CA PHE A 162 6.64 -1.63 -18.16
C PHE A 162 6.41 -2.24 -19.54
N PRO A 163 5.16 -2.61 -19.90
CA PRO A 163 4.86 -3.21 -21.19
C PRO A 163 4.89 -2.18 -22.31
N THR A 164 5.53 -2.51 -23.43
CA THR A 164 5.52 -1.65 -24.63
C THR A 164 4.07 -1.49 -25.14
N GLY A 165 3.58 -0.24 -25.18
CA GLY A 165 2.21 0.06 -25.60
C GLY A 165 1.13 -0.24 -24.55
N GLY A 166 1.50 -0.67 -23.32
CA GLY A 166 0.58 -0.98 -22.24
C GLY A 166 0.41 0.13 -21.20
N THR A 167 1.09 1.28 -21.37
CA THR A 167 0.98 2.48 -20.51
C THR A 167 0.47 3.65 -21.31
N SER A 168 -0.13 4.67 -20.65
CA SER A 168 -0.40 5.93 -21.31
C SER A 168 0.90 6.63 -21.69
N GLU A 169 0.86 7.48 -22.73
CA GLU A 169 2.06 8.20 -23.19
C GLU A 169 2.63 9.11 -22.09
N ILE A 170 1.76 9.79 -21.33
CA ILE A 170 2.17 10.63 -20.20
C ILE A 170 2.91 9.81 -19.16
N GLN A 171 2.35 8.67 -18.74
CA GLN A 171 2.99 7.81 -17.74
C GLN A 171 4.31 7.21 -18.24
N ARG A 172 4.36 6.84 -19.53
CA ARG A 172 5.61 6.39 -20.17
C ARG A 172 6.68 7.49 -20.11
N LEU A 173 6.34 8.70 -20.51
CA LEU A 173 7.25 9.86 -20.47
C LEU A 173 7.70 10.14 -19.04
N GLN A 174 6.81 10.16 -18.07
CA GLN A 174 7.14 10.36 -16.66
C GLN A 174 8.19 9.35 -16.16
N MET A 175 8.13 8.07 -16.61
CA MET A 175 9.11 7.06 -16.22
C MET A 175 10.44 7.20 -16.95
N VAL A 176 10.42 7.35 -18.28
CA VAL A 176 11.66 7.34 -19.08
C VAL A 176 12.47 8.62 -18.98
N THR A 177 11.86 9.69 -18.47
CA THR A 177 12.56 10.97 -18.18
C THR A 177 12.96 11.10 -16.70
N GLN A 178 12.72 10.07 -15.88
CA GLN A 178 13.16 10.12 -14.49
C GLN A 178 14.68 10.17 -14.42
N GLU A 179 15.21 11.21 -13.81
CA GLU A 179 16.62 11.37 -13.50
C GLU A 179 16.97 10.66 -12.20
N GLY A 180 18.25 10.30 -12.03
CA GLY A 180 18.81 9.65 -10.85
C GLY A 180 19.88 8.63 -11.23
N GLU A 181 20.96 8.54 -10.43
CA GLU A 181 22.07 7.61 -10.71
C GLU A 181 21.74 6.15 -10.40
N ASN A 182 20.73 5.91 -9.57
CA ASN A 182 20.31 4.60 -9.08
C ASN A 182 19.03 4.08 -9.72
N VAL A 183 18.53 4.72 -10.80
CA VAL A 183 17.26 4.37 -11.45
C VAL A 183 17.49 3.73 -12.82
N ALA A 184 16.70 2.69 -13.13
CA ALA A 184 16.70 2.05 -14.44
C ALA A 184 15.26 1.76 -14.89
N VAL A 185 14.97 2.03 -16.17
CA VAL A 185 13.63 1.86 -16.74
C VAL A 185 13.70 1.01 -18.00
N TYR A 186 12.93 -0.07 -18.06
CA TYR A 186 12.95 -1.03 -19.13
C TYR A 186 11.56 -1.24 -19.72
N ALA A 187 11.46 -1.08 -21.04
CA ALA A 187 10.27 -1.47 -21.80
C ALA A 187 10.34 -2.98 -22.14
N VAL A 188 9.31 -3.72 -21.77
CA VAL A 188 9.18 -5.17 -22.03
C VAL A 188 8.29 -5.37 -23.25
N ARG A 189 8.73 -6.19 -24.19
CA ARG A 189 7.88 -6.64 -25.32
C ARG A 189 6.89 -7.68 -24.80
N GLY A 190 5.64 -7.27 -24.61
CA GLY A 190 4.59 -8.08 -24.05
C GLY A 190 3.54 -7.20 -23.35
N ASN A 191 2.71 -7.81 -22.53
CA ASN A 191 1.71 -7.13 -21.71
C ASN A 191 2.17 -6.95 -20.25
N PHE A 192 1.31 -6.41 -19.40
CA PHE A 192 1.62 -6.22 -17.98
C PHE A 192 1.88 -7.54 -17.23
N ASP A 193 1.14 -8.59 -17.57
CA ASP A 193 1.29 -9.91 -16.93
C ASP A 193 2.65 -10.55 -17.28
N ASP A 194 3.17 -10.32 -18.49
CA ASP A 194 4.51 -10.76 -18.90
C ASP A 194 5.58 -10.08 -18.05
N ALA A 195 5.48 -8.75 -17.87
CA ALA A 195 6.42 -7.99 -17.04
C ALA A 195 6.34 -8.42 -15.56
N GLN A 196 5.13 -8.61 -15.02
CA GLN A 196 4.92 -9.05 -13.64
C GLN A 196 5.42 -10.48 -13.42
N THR A 197 5.16 -11.38 -14.37
CA THR A 197 5.64 -12.78 -14.33
C THR A 197 7.17 -12.82 -14.39
N GLY A 198 7.79 -11.98 -15.23
CA GLY A 198 9.25 -11.86 -15.30
C GLY A 198 9.85 -11.44 -13.96
N VAL A 199 9.32 -10.40 -13.35
CA VAL A 199 9.76 -9.93 -12.03
C VAL A 199 9.56 -11.02 -10.96
N LYS A 200 8.42 -11.71 -10.93
CA LYS A 200 8.16 -12.81 -9.99
C LYS A 200 9.16 -13.96 -10.17
N LYS A 201 9.53 -14.31 -11.40
CA LYS A 201 10.55 -15.32 -11.68
C LYS A 201 11.91 -14.93 -11.12
N VAL A 202 12.32 -13.65 -11.27
CA VAL A 202 13.58 -13.14 -10.70
C VAL A 202 13.56 -13.26 -9.17
N PHE A 203 12.46 -12.91 -8.51
CA PHE A 203 12.32 -13.06 -7.05
C PHE A 203 12.38 -14.52 -6.58
N GLY A 204 11.82 -15.43 -7.36
CA GLY A 204 11.74 -16.85 -7.01
C GLY A 204 12.96 -17.68 -7.46
N ASP A 205 13.96 -17.08 -8.11
CA ASP A 205 15.13 -17.80 -8.63
C ASP A 205 16.28 -17.81 -7.60
N PRO A 206 16.60 -18.98 -7.00
CA PRO A 206 17.69 -19.09 -6.03
C PRO A 206 19.07 -18.78 -6.64
N ALA A 207 19.28 -19.03 -7.94
CA ALA A 207 20.55 -18.76 -8.59
C ALA A 207 20.79 -17.25 -8.72
N ILE A 208 19.75 -16.50 -9.10
CA ILE A 208 19.80 -15.02 -9.12
C ILE A 208 20.02 -14.48 -7.72
N ALA A 209 19.29 -14.98 -6.72
CA ALA A 209 19.45 -14.56 -5.33
C ALA A 209 20.88 -14.79 -4.82
N ALA A 210 21.48 -15.96 -5.12
CA ALA A 210 22.85 -16.30 -4.76
C ALA A 210 23.88 -15.39 -5.46
N GLU A 211 23.68 -15.06 -6.74
CA GLU A 211 24.58 -14.17 -7.49
C GLU A 211 24.52 -12.74 -6.96
N LEU A 212 23.34 -12.24 -6.63
CA LEU A 212 23.16 -10.92 -6.01
C LEU A 212 23.80 -10.86 -4.62
N ALA A 213 23.65 -11.92 -3.82
CA ALA A 213 24.24 -12.03 -2.50
C ALA A 213 25.78 -11.92 -2.52
N LYS A 214 26.45 -12.52 -3.54
CA LYS A 214 27.91 -12.36 -3.74
C LYS A 214 28.34 -10.91 -3.94
N ARG A 215 27.44 -10.08 -4.46
CA ARG A 215 27.67 -8.64 -4.67
C ARG A 215 27.14 -7.77 -3.52
N ASN A 216 26.77 -8.39 -2.43
CA ASN A 216 26.12 -7.74 -1.28
C ASN A 216 24.86 -6.97 -1.68
N ILE A 217 24.03 -7.57 -2.55
CA ILE A 217 22.76 -7.01 -3.02
C ILE A 217 21.61 -7.93 -2.60
N ARG A 218 20.50 -7.36 -2.13
CA ARG A 218 19.26 -8.07 -1.79
C ARG A 218 18.09 -7.50 -2.57
N LEU A 219 17.23 -8.38 -3.10
CA LEU A 219 15.99 -7.98 -3.75
C LEU A 219 14.96 -7.52 -2.71
N SER A 220 14.21 -6.49 -3.07
CA SER A 220 13.01 -6.06 -2.36
C SER A 220 11.98 -5.49 -3.34
N SER A 221 10.77 -5.28 -2.89
CA SER A 221 9.66 -4.81 -3.72
C SER A 221 9.02 -3.56 -3.13
N ALA A 222 8.73 -2.59 -4.01
CA ALA A 222 7.93 -1.41 -3.69
C ALA A 222 6.42 -1.63 -3.92
N ASN A 223 5.96 -2.87 -4.05
CA ASN A 223 4.56 -3.18 -4.30
C ASN A 223 3.66 -2.87 -3.10
N SER A 224 2.34 -2.77 -3.34
CA SER A 224 1.33 -2.46 -2.32
C SER A 224 1.23 -3.50 -1.19
N ILE A 225 1.84 -4.68 -1.36
CA ILE A 225 1.90 -5.74 -0.34
C ILE A 225 2.84 -5.41 0.83
N ASN A 226 3.84 -4.53 0.64
CA ASN A 226 4.72 -4.11 1.72
C ASN A 226 3.95 -3.25 2.74
N TRP A 227 4.15 -3.51 4.03
CA TRP A 227 3.54 -2.74 5.12
C TRP A 227 3.88 -1.25 5.04
N GLY A 228 5.10 -0.90 4.64
CA GLY A 228 5.53 0.48 4.41
C GLY A 228 4.74 1.23 3.34
N ARG A 229 3.99 0.49 2.48
CA ARG A 229 3.05 1.07 1.51
C ARG A 229 1.66 1.29 2.12
N LEU A 230 1.27 0.51 3.11
CA LEU A 230 -0.07 0.58 3.70
C LEU A 230 -0.15 1.61 4.83
N VAL A 231 0.82 1.59 5.75
CA VAL A 231 0.73 2.41 6.97
C VAL A 231 0.64 3.92 6.71
N PRO A 232 1.33 4.53 5.73
CA PRO A 232 1.18 5.96 5.45
C PRO A 232 -0.20 6.35 4.94
N GLN A 233 -0.94 5.41 4.37
CA GLN A 233 -2.27 5.66 3.84
C GLN A 233 -3.34 5.81 4.93
N ILE A 234 -3.09 5.34 6.14
CA ILE A 234 -3.99 5.53 7.28
C ILE A 234 -4.16 7.02 7.59
N VAL A 235 -3.11 7.81 7.38
CA VAL A 235 -3.01 9.22 7.78
C VAL A 235 -4.07 10.09 7.11
N TYR A 236 -4.29 9.94 5.82
CA TYR A 236 -5.19 10.84 5.10
C TYR A 236 -6.68 10.64 5.46
N TYR A 237 -7.06 9.50 6.04
CA TYR A 237 -8.40 9.33 6.61
C TYR A 237 -8.59 10.20 7.86
N PHE A 238 -7.59 10.26 8.73
CA PHE A 238 -7.57 11.16 9.87
C PHE A 238 -7.55 12.62 9.41
N ALA A 239 -6.74 12.96 8.41
CA ALA A 239 -6.64 14.31 7.86
C ALA A 239 -7.97 14.79 7.26
N ALA A 240 -8.70 13.93 6.55
CA ALA A 240 -10.04 14.25 6.04
C ALA A 240 -11.01 14.55 7.18
N TYR A 241 -11.06 13.69 8.19
CA TYR A 241 -11.92 13.88 9.36
C TYR A 241 -11.57 15.17 10.13
N ALA A 242 -10.28 15.45 10.33
CA ALA A 242 -9.80 16.65 11.00
C ALA A 242 -10.24 17.93 10.26
N GLN A 243 -10.19 17.94 8.92
CA GLN A 243 -10.62 19.08 8.12
C GLN A 243 -12.14 19.29 8.21
N LEU A 244 -12.96 18.22 8.23
CA LEU A 244 -14.42 18.33 8.44
C LEU A 244 -14.74 18.88 9.82
N LEU A 245 -14.03 18.44 10.87
CA LEU A 245 -14.16 18.99 12.22
C LEU A 245 -13.81 20.49 12.25
N LYS A 246 -12.66 20.85 11.68
CA LYS A 246 -12.19 22.25 11.64
C LYS A 246 -13.14 23.16 10.87
N ALA A 247 -13.76 22.65 9.81
CA ALA A 247 -14.76 23.36 9.02
C ALA A 247 -16.16 23.40 9.66
N GLY A 248 -16.37 22.75 10.82
CA GLY A 248 -17.67 22.66 11.50
C GLY A 248 -18.72 21.86 10.74
N LYS A 249 -18.29 21.00 9.81
CA LYS A 249 -19.18 20.17 9.00
C LYS A 249 -19.64 18.90 9.72
N VAL A 250 -18.86 18.44 10.67
CA VAL A 250 -19.20 17.35 11.59
C VAL A 250 -18.82 17.75 13.02
N ARG A 251 -19.48 17.15 14.00
CA ARG A 251 -19.08 17.21 15.41
C ARG A 251 -18.21 16.03 15.74
N PHE A 252 -17.37 16.14 16.76
CA PHE A 252 -16.54 15.04 17.20
C PHE A 252 -17.40 13.81 17.58
N GLY A 253 -17.13 12.68 16.97
CA GLY A 253 -17.87 11.43 17.14
C GLY A 253 -18.92 11.17 16.04
N ASP A 254 -19.29 12.17 15.24
CA ASP A 254 -20.13 11.95 14.07
C ASP A 254 -19.39 11.07 13.07
N LYS A 255 -20.07 10.07 12.52
CA LYS A 255 -19.48 9.11 11.56
C LYS A 255 -19.41 9.71 10.16
N VAL A 256 -18.29 9.45 9.47
CA VAL A 256 -18.06 9.85 8.08
C VAL A 256 -17.93 8.59 7.21
N ASP A 257 -18.67 8.54 6.12
CA ASP A 257 -18.55 7.48 5.11
C ASP A 257 -17.44 7.83 4.12
N PHE A 258 -16.66 6.82 3.69
CA PHE A 258 -15.64 7.00 2.67
C PHE A 258 -15.92 6.10 1.47
N CYS A 259 -16.06 6.69 0.28
CA CYS A 259 -16.15 5.98 -0.99
C CYS A 259 -14.75 5.94 -1.63
N VAL A 260 -14.21 4.74 -1.80
CA VAL A 260 -12.81 4.54 -2.19
C VAL A 260 -12.74 3.75 -3.50
N PRO A 261 -12.25 4.37 -4.60
CA PRO A 261 -11.92 3.61 -5.81
C PRO A 261 -10.89 2.54 -5.47
N THR A 262 -11.23 1.28 -5.71
CA THR A 262 -10.47 0.16 -5.14
C THR A 262 -9.99 -0.82 -6.20
N GLY A 263 -8.67 -1.08 -6.22
CA GLY A 263 -8.02 -2.14 -6.99
C GLY A 263 -7.31 -3.13 -6.07
N ASN A 264 -6.06 -2.84 -5.66
CA ASN A 264 -5.26 -3.71 -4.78
C ASN A 264 -5.69 -3.73 -3.31
N PHE A 265 -6.79 -3.10 -2.96
CA PHE A 265 -7.39 -3.04 -1.62
C PHE A 265 -6.53 -2.32 -0.55
N GLY A 266 -5.39 -1.74 -0.90
CA GLY A 266 -4.49 -1.10 0.07
C GLY A 266 -5.09 0.17 0.68
N ASP A 267 -5.67 1.02 -0.16
CA ASP A 267 -6.27 2.29 0.25
C ASP A 267 -7.46 2.07 1.19
N ILE A 268 -8.49 1.34 0.76
CA ILE A 268 -9.67 1.09 1.59
C ILE A 268 -9.34 0.31 2.87
N LEU A 269 -8.35 -0.58 2.82
CA LEU A 269 -7.83 -1.28 4.00
C LEU A 269 -7.19 -0.31 4.99
N ALA A 270 -6.51 0.74 4.52
CA ALA A 270 -5.99 1.78 5.41
C ALA A 270 -7.12 2.52 6.13
N GLY A 271 -8.26 2.74 5.46
CA GLY A 271 -9.50 3.23 6.08
C GLY A 271 -10.04 2.28 7.16
N TYR A 272 -9.99 0.96 6.91
CA TYR A 272 -10.33 -0.04 7.92
C TYR A 272 -9.40 0.06 9.14
N TYR A 273 -8.09 0.20 8.93
CA TYR A 273 -7.14 0.40 10.05
C TYR A 273 -7.45 1.70 10.81
N ALA A 274 -7.73 2.80 10.12
CA ALA A 274 -8.12 4.05 10.76
C ALA A 274 -9.37 3.87 11.65
N LYS A 275 -10.39 3.15 11.16
CA LYS A 275 -11.59 2.78 11.92
C LYS A 275 -11.25 1.97 13.17
N GLN A 276 -10.39 0.96 13.03
CA GLN A 276 -9.93 0.13 14.15
C GLN A 276 -9.10 0.91 15.18
N MET A 277 -8.43 1.98 14.77
CA MET A 277 -7.70 2.90 15.67
C MET A 277 -8.62 3.87 16.42
N GLY A 278 -9.92 3.85 16.15
CA GLY A 278 -10.93 4.68 16.84
C GLY A 278 -11.43 5.89 16.04
N LEU A 279 -10.97 6.08 14.77
CA LEU A 279 -11.52 7.14 13.93
C LEU A 279 -13.02 6.88 13.67
N PRO A 280 -13.93 7.88 13.82
CA PRO A 280 -15.34 7.71 13.57
C PRO A 280 -15.68 7.51 12.08
N VAL A 281 -15.26 6.35 11.55
CA VAL A 281 -15.61 5.92 10.20
C VAL A 281 -16.96 5.21 10.22
N GLY A 282 -17.87 5.64 9.37
CA GLY A 282 -19.14 4.98 9.12
C GLY A 282 -18.96 3.77 8.22
N ARG A 283 -19.32 3.92 6.96
CA ARG A 283 -19.13 2.89 5.92
C ARG A 283 -17.85 3.17 5.13
N LEU A 284 -17.17 2.10 4.76
CA LEU A 284 -16.14 2.11 3.72
C LEU A 284 -16.79 1.53 2.46
N ILE A 285 -16.99 2.34 1.44
CA ILE A 285 -17.67 1.95 0.21
C ILE A 285 -16.62 1.59 -0.84
N CYS A 286 -16.54 0.31 -1.18
CA CYS A 286 -15.58 -0.22 -2.15
C CYS A 286 -16.10 0.05 -3.57
N ALA A 287 -15.64 1.12 -4.20
CA ALA A 287 -16.01 1.46 -5.56
C ALA A 287 -15.14 0.69 -6.57
N SER A 288 -15.77 0.00 -7.51
CA SER A 288 -15.11 -0.75 -8.59
C SER A 288 -15.43 -0.14 -9.95
N ASN A 289 -14.50 -0.30 -10.91
CA ASN A 289 -14.79 -0.14 -12.32
C ASN A 289 -15.33 -1.46 -12.92
N GLU A 290 -15.28 -1.63 -14.24
CA GLU A 290 -15.74 -2.86 -14.92
C GLU A 290 -15.01 -4.13 -14.42
N ASN A 291 -13.80 -4.00 -13.88
CA ASN A 291 -13.07 -5.09 -13.22
C ASN A 291 -13.58 -5.28 -11.77
N ASN A 292 -14.86 -5.63 -11.62
CA ASN A 292 -15.63 -5.62 -10.38
C ASN A 292 -15.48 -6.86 -9.49
N VAL A 293 -14.33 -7.53 -9.52
CA VAL A 293 -14.09 -8.75 -8.74
C VAL A 293 -14.37 -8.59 -7.24
N LEU A 294 -14.09 -7.42 -6.69
CA LEU A 294 -14.33 -7.11 -5.27
C LEU A 294 -15.83 -6.96 -4.98
N THR A 295 -16.59 -6.33 -5.85
CA THR A 295 -18.05 -6.20 -5.72
C THR A 295 -18.72 -7.58 -5.68
N ASP A 296 -18.33 -8.47 -6.60
CA ASP A 296 -18.86 -9.83 -6.62
C ASP A 296 -18.46 -10.60 -5.35
N PHE A 297 -17.19 -10.52 -4.94
CA PHE A 297 -16.71 -11.15 -3.73
C PHE A 297 -17.48 -10.67 -2.48
N LEU A 298 -17.57 -9.35 -2.28
CA LEU A 298 -18.26 -8.77 -1.12
C LEU A 298 -19.76 -9.08 -1.08
N THR A 299 -20.36 -9.39 -2.25
CA THR A 299 -21.77 -9.76 -2.37
C THR A 299 -21.99 -11.25 -2.16
N THR A 300 -21.14 -12.09 -2.75
CA THR A 300 -21.37 -13.55 -2.84
C THR A 300 -20.51 -14.38 -1.91
N GLY A 301 -19.40 -13.82 -1.42
CA GLY A 301 -18.36 -14.56 -0.69
C GLY A 301 -17.44 -15.39 -1.58
N THR A 302 -17.66 -15.36 -2.91
CA THR A 302 -16.82 -16.08 -3.88
C THR A 302 -15.93 -15.11 -4.65
N TYR A 303 -14.62 -15.31 -4.56
CA TYR A 303 -13.62 -14.56 -5.30
C TYR A 303 -13.20 -15.35 -6.54
N THR A 304 -13.29 -14.74 -7.73
CA THR A 304 -12.91 -15.36 -9.00
C THR A 304 -12.04 -14.42 -9.81
N ALA A 305 -10.74 -14.74 -9.91
CA ALA A 305 -9.76 -13.97 -10.67
C ALA A 305 -9.73 -14.33 -12.17
N LYS A 306 -10.17 -15.53 -12.54
CA LYS A 306 -10.24 -15.99 -13.93
C LYS A 306 -11.49 -15.44 -14.60
N ARG A 307 -11.40 -14.20 -15.08
CA ARG A 307 -12.45 -13.47 -15.79
C ARG A 307 -11.86 -12.58 -16.88
N GLU A 308 -12.72 -12.01 -17.71
CA GLU A 308 -12.30 -11.02 -18.68
C GLU A 308 -11.68 -9.80 -18.00
N PHE A 309 -10.62 -9.26 -18.60
CA PHE A 309 -9.94 -8.06 -18.15
C PHE A 309 -10.35 -6.88 -19.02
N PHE A 310 -10.86 -5.83 -18.42
CA PHE A 310 -11.28 -4.62 -19.08
C PHE A 310 -10.26 -3.50 -18.90
N LYS A 311 -9.85 -2.85 -19.99
CA LYS A 311 -9.08 -1.61 -19.93
C LYS A 311 -10.04 -0.44 -19.78
N THR A 312 -9.96 0.25 -18.64
CA THR A 312 -10.86 1.35 -18.31
C THR A 312 -10.15 2.70 -18.32
N THR A 313 -10.88 3.78 -18.09
CA THR A 313 -10.33 5.13 -17.88
C THR A 313 -9.68 5.30 -16.50
N SER A 314 -9.75 4.28 -15.63
CA SER A 314 -9.12 4.24 -14.30
C SER A 314 -8.09 3.10 -14.21
N PRO A 315 -7.01 3.11 -15.02
CA PRO A 315 -6.09 1.96 -15.19
C PRO A 315 -5.41 1.52 -13.89
N SER A 316 -5.26 2.41 -12.93
CA SER A 316 -4.70 2.07 -11.60
C SER A 316 -5.58 1.10 -10.81
N MET A 317 -6.87 0.99 -11.17
CA MET A 317 -7.88 0.12 -10.55
C MET A 317 -8.24 -1.07 -11.45
N ASP A 318 -7.61 -1.24 -12.61
CA ASP A 318 -7.79 -2.39 -13.50
C ASP A 318 -7.05 -3.61 -12.91
N ILE A 319 -7.65 -4.23 -11.91
CA ILE A 319 -7.06 -5.30 -11.12
C ILE A 319 -8.01 -6.48 -11.03
N LEU A 320 -7.52 -7.69 -11.31
CA LEU A 320 -8.24 -8.95 -11.12
C LEU A 320 -7.79 -9.72 -9.86
N VAL A 321 -6.57 -9.45 -9.35
CA VAL A 321 -6.06 -10.04 -8.11
C VAL A 321 -5.77 -8.94 -7.10
N SER A 322 -6.68 -8.76 -6.16
CA SER A 322 -6.65 -7.71 -5.14
C SER A 322 -5.81 -8.16 -3.94
N SER A 323 -4.52 -7.84 -3.95
CA SER A 323 -3.52 -8.44 -3.07
C SER A 323 -3.72 -8.15 -1.58
N ASN A 324 -4.17 -6.94 -1.19
CA ASN A 324 -4.34 -6.61 0.23
C ASN A 324 -5.65 -7.12 0.84
N LEU A 325 -6.55 -7.70 0.04
CA LEU A 325 -7.74 -8.38 0.56
C LEU A 325 -7.36 -9.52 1.52
N GLU A 326 -6.21 -10.16 1.28
CA GLU A 326 -5.67 -11.19 2.17
C GLU A 326 -5.50 -10.71 3.62
N ARG A 327 -5.04 -9.45 3.83
CA ARG A 327 -4.93 -8.88 5.18
C ARG A 327 -6.28 -8.74 5.86
N LEU A 328 -7.28 -8.32 5.11
CA LEU A 328 -8.63 -8.20 5.63
C LEU A 328 -9.20 -9.57 5.99
N LEU A 329 -9.03 -10.56 5.12
CA LEU A 329 -9.43 -11.95 5.41
C LEU A 329 -8.80 -12.45 6.70
N TYR A 330 -7.50 -12.21 6.91
CA TYR A 330 -6.82 -12.59 8.15
C TYR A 330 -7.46 -11.93 9.38
N HIS A 331 -7.76 -10.63 9.34
CA HIS A 331 -8.38 -9.93 10.46
C HIS A 331 -9.81 -10.41 10.74
N VAL A 332 -10.55 -10.80 9.73
CA VAL A 332 -11.94 -11.25 9.87
C VAL A 332 -12.03 -12.72 10.30
N THR A 333 -11.18 -13.58 9.73
CA THR A 333 -11.20 -15.03 10.06
C THR A 333 -10.47 -15.33 11.36
N GLY A 334 -9.47 -14.52 11.73
CA GLY A 334 -8.58 -14.80 12.85
C GLY A 334 -7.73 -16.08 12.68
N SER A 335 -7.59 -16.59 11.43
CA SER A 335 -6.96 -17.86 11.14
C SER A 335 -6.00 -17.76 9.94
N ASP A 336 -4.71 -17.92 10.20
CA ASP A 336 -3.65 -18.03 9.21
C ASP A 336 -3.81 -19.28 8.34
N ALA A 337 -4.19 -20.41 8.93
CA ALA A 337 -4.42 -21.66 8.21
C ALA A 337 -5.58 -21.53 7.19
N GLU A 338 -6.67 -20.84 7.55
CA GLU A 338 -7.77 -20.58 6.64
C GLU A 338 -7.32 -19.69 5.49
N VAL A 339 -6.64 -18.57 5.80
CA VAL A 339 -6.11 -17.64 4.78
C VAL A 339 -5.13 -18.35 3.85
N ALA A 340 -4.20 -19.16 4.39
CA ALA A 340 -3.28 -19.94 3.57
C ALA A 340 -4.02 -20.88 2.61
N GLY A 341 -5.09 -21.53 3.07
CA GLY A 341 -5.95 -22.38 2.24
C GLY A 341 -6.66 -21.61 1.13
N LEU A 342 -7.22 -20.44 1.43
CA LEU A 342 -7.86 -19.56 0.43
C LEU A 342 -6.86 -19.08 -0.63
N MET A 343 -5.66 -18.66 -0.21
CA MET A 343 -4.63 -18.17 -1.14
C MET A 343 -4.06 -19.31 -1.99
N LYS A 344 -3.93 -20.52 -1.44
CA LYS A 344 -3.58 -21.71 -2.20
C LYS A 344 -4.64 -22.02 -3.27
N SER A 345 -5.92 -22.02 -2.91
CA SER A 345 -7.03 -22.21 -3.86
C SER A 345 -7.00 -21.17 -4.97
N LEU A 346 -6.80 -19.87 -4.63
CA LEU A 346 -6.67 -18.81 -5.62
C LEU A 346 -5.52 -19.06 -6.61
N SER A 347 -4.38 -19.52 -6.11
CA SER A 347 -3.20 -19.81 -6.95
C SER A 347 -3.43 -21.01 -7.89
N GLU A 348 -4.07 -22.08 -7.41
CA GLU A 348 -4.25 -23.32 -8.16
C GLU A 348 -5.46 -23.28 -9.10
N THR A 349 -6.57 -22.72 -8.65
CA THR A 349 -7.84 -22.74 -9.39
C THR A 349 -8.24 -21.37 -9.97
N GLY A 350 -7.69 -20.28 -9.44
CA GLY A 350 -8.08 -18.90 -9.73
C GLY A 350 -9.32 -18.43 -8.98
N SER A 351 -9.80 -19.19 -7.98
CA SER A 351 -11.00 -18.87 -7.21
C SER A 351 -10.92 -19.41 -5.79
N TYR A 352 -11.70 -18.79 -4.88
CA TYR A 352 -12.01 -19.34 -3.56
C TYR A 352 -13.37 -18.84 -3.08
N THR A 353 -13.97 -19.54 -2.10
CA THR A 353 -15.19 -19.11 -1.42
C THR A 353 -14.93 -19.07 0.08
N VAL A 354 -15.30 -17.98 0.74
CA VAL A 354 -15.20 -17.84 2.19
C VAL A 354 -16.42 -18.48 2.86
N ARG A 355 -16.27 -18.82 4.14
CA ARG A 355 -17.40 -19.35 4.92
C ARG A 355 -18.49 -18.29 5.11
N PRO A 356 -19.76 -18.69 5.25
CA PRO A 356 -20.86 -17.73 5.47
C PRO A 356 -20.65 -16.80 6.66
N GLU A 357 -20.01 -17.29 7.74
CA GLU A 357 -19.70 -16.49 8.93
C GLU A 357 -18.68 -15.39 8.60
N THR A 358 -17.67 -15.68 7.78
CA THR A 358 -16.68 -14.73 7.31
C THR A 358 -17.32 -13.64 6.45
N LEU A 359 -18.26 -14.03 5.57
CA LEU A 359 -19.03 -13.07 4.78
C LEU A 359 -19.98 -12.25 5.66
N ALA A 360 -20.65 -12.88 6.64
CA ALA A 360 -21.61 -12.24 7.55
C ALA A 360 -20.94 -11.33 8.58
N ALA A 361 -19.70 -11.61 8.98
CA ALA A 361 -18.89 -10.72 9.81
C ALA A 361 -18.71 -9.34 9.17
N ARG A 362 -19.40 -9.16 8.04
CA ARG A 362 -19.49 -7.99 7.17
C ARG A 362 -18.52 -6.94 7.64
N ILE A 363 -17.41 -7.01 7.04
CA ILE A 363 -16.62 -5.82 6.85
C ILE A 363 -17.66 -4.79 6.45
N SER A 364 -17.98 -3.85 7.35
CA SER A 364 -18.77 -2.68 6.99
C SER A 364 -17.86 -1.85 6.08
N VAL A 365 -17.52 -2.45 4.94
CA VAL A 365 -16.85 -1.86 3.81
C VAL A 365 -17.92 -1.46 2.84
#